data_79dd247d9c4ec9a5402b8786806ab36d
#
_entry.id   79dd247d9c4ec9a5402b8786806ab36d
#
_cell.length_a   1.000
_cell.length_b   1.000
_cell.length_c   1.000
_cell.angle_alpha   90.00
_cell.angle_beta   90.00
_cell.angle_gamma   90.00
#
_symmetry.space_group_name_H-M   'P 1'
#
loop_
_entity.id
_entity.type
_entity.pdbx_description
1 polymer ?
#
loop_
_entity_poly.entity_id
_entity_poly.type
_entity_poly.pdbx_seq_one_letter_code
_entity_poly.pdbx_strand_id
1 'polypeptide(L)'
;MGGFRMKGAATKRVIEESVEERMFVTISIGEDKFGVDVNKIQEIMGIPEIARVPNVMPFMKGVTNLRGKVIPLVDLRIKFHMPEREYDKLTVVMIAEIKGTLVGLIVDSVSDVISMPLTNIQKTPHFSSSFDTDCIDGIGKLDDQIVIIIDVDKIFTDDELARISEE
;
A
#
# COMPACT_ATOMS: atom_id res chain seq x y z
N MET A 1 -10.37 36.45 -16.45
CA MET A 1 -10.79 36.19 -16.68
C MET A 1 -11.12 35.84 -16.76
N GLY A 2 -11.16 36.59 -16.32
CA GLY A 2 -11.45 35.94 -16.29
C GLY A 2 -11.65 35.45 -16.31
N GLY A 3 -11.51 35.55 -16.16
CA GLY A 3 -11.81 34.82 -16.28
C GLY A 3 -12.00 34.40 -16.38
N PHE A 4 -12.13 34.02 -16.16
CA PHE A 4 -12.41 33.42 -16.31
C PHE A 4 -12.78 33.09 -16.21
N ARG A 5 -12.32 32.55 -16.01
CA ARG A 5 -12.69 32.21 -16.11
C ARG A 5 -13.27 31.71 -16.26
N MET A 6 -13.53 32.06 -16.05
CA MET A 6 -14.05 31.59 -16.20
C MET A 6 -14.59 31.33 -16.49
N LYS A 7 -14.52 30.87 -16.39
CA LYS A 7 -15.06 30.56 -16.72
C LYS A 7 -15.37 30.21 -16.73
N GLY A 8 -14.90 30.29 -16.47
CA GLY A 8 -15.27 29.79 -16.62
C GLY A 8 -15.51 29.75 -16.25
N ALA A 9 -14.94 30.10 -16.02
CA ALA A 9 -15.22 29.71 -15.49
C ALA A 9 -16.06 29.28 -15.18
N ALA A 10 -16.34 29.24 -15.13
CA ALA A 10 -17.20 28.33 -14.92
C ALA A 10 -17.14 27.25 -15.70
N THR A 11 -16.98 27.08 -16.38
CA THR A 11 -16.84 26.01 -16.92
C THR A 11 -15.77 25.39 -16.72
N LYS A 12 -14.91 25.72 -16.72
CA LYS A 12 -13.92 25.09 -16.55
C LYS A 12 -13.84 24.56 -15.34
N ARG A 13 -14.18 24.98 -14.59
CA ARG A 13 -14.12 24.49 -13.46
C ARG A 13 -14.98 23.40 -13.26
N VAL A 14 -15.98 23.27 -13.80
CA VAL A 14 -16.83 22.12 -13.77
C VAL A 14 -16.11 20.89 -14.23
N ILE A 15 -15.32 21.02 -15.25
CA ILE A 15 -14.57 19.90 -15.74
C ILE A 15 -13.55 19.45 -14.71
N GLU A 16 -12.92 20.40 -14.06
CA GLU A 16 -11.96 20.04 -13.06
C GLU A 16 -12.58 19.28 -11.92
N GLU A 17 -13.79 19.64 -11.57
CA GLU A 17 -14.45 18.95 -10.46
C GLU A 17 -14.78 17.53 -10.79
N SER A 18 -14.92 17.20 -12.05
CA SER A 18 -15.23 15.84 -12.43
C SER A 18 -14.02 14.94 -12.46
N VAL A 19 -12.83 15.50 -12.31
CA VAL A 19 -11.60 14.73 -12.40
C VAL A 19 -10.96 14.70 -11.03
N GLU A 20 -11.43 13.77 -10.21
CA GLU A 20 -10.81 13.56 -8.92
C GLU A 20 -9.65 12.61 -9.06
N GLU A 21 -8.62 12.87 -8.31
CA GLU A 21 -7.42 12.05 -8.35
C GLU A 21 -7.05 11.63 -6.95
N ARG A 22 -6.42 10.46 -6.88
CA ARG A 22 -5.83 9.98 -5.65
C ARG A 22 -4.35 9.77 -5.88
N MET A 23 -3.59 9.94 -4.83
CA MET A 23 -2.15 9.76 -4.91
C MET A 23 -1.76 8.45 -4.26
N PHE A 24 -0.93 7.70 -4.93
CA PHE A 24 -0.49 6.40 -4.48
C PHE A 24 1.02 6.32 -4.52
N VAL A 25 1.58 5.63 -3.53
CA VAL A 25 2.96 5.19 -3.62
C VAL A 25 2.93 3.86 -4.36
N THR A 26 3.72 3.74 -5.41
CA THR A 26 3.80 2.48 -6.15
C THR A 26 4.95 1.66 -5.61
N ILE A 27 4.65 0.40 -5.34
CA ILE A 27 5.61 -0.54 -4.81
C ILE A 27 5.64 -1.75 -5.72
N SER A 28 6.75 -2.47 -5.66
CA SER A 28 6.89 -3.71 -6.42
C SER A 28 6.94 -4.87 -5.46
N ILE A 29 6.18 -5.90 -5.76
CA ILE A 29 6.27 -7.18 -5.08
C ILE A 29 6.26 -8.22 -6.18
N GLY A 30 7.39 -8.94 -6.34
CA GLY A 30 7.53 -9.81 -7.48
C GLY A 30 7.55 -9.01 -8.74
N GLU A 31 6.74 -9.42 -9.70
CA GLU A 31 6.69 -8.73 -10.98
C GLU A 31 5.51 -7.77 -11.09
N ASP A 32 4.76 -7.62 -10.01
CA ASP A 32 3.56 -6.80 -10.03
C ASP A 32 3.80 -5.48 -9.36
N LYS A 33 3.09 -4.46 -9.85
CA LYS A 33 3.09 -3.15 -9.24
C LYS A 33 1.81 -2.94 -8.46
N PHE A 34 1.98 -2.46 -7.25
CA PHE A 34 0.85 -2.18 -6.36
C PHE A 34 0.87 -0.71 -5.99
N GLY A 35 -0.30 -0.18 -5.73
CA GLY A 35 -0.42 1.20 -5.27
C GLY A 35 -1.05 1.25 -3.91
N VAL A 36 -0.45 2.04 -3.03
CA VAL A 36 -0.95 2.23 -1.67
C VAL A 36 -1.23 3.71 -1.49
N ASP A 37 -2.41 4.02 -0.97
CA ASP A 37 -2.81 5.40 -0.75
C ASP A 37 -1.75 6.11 0.10
N VAL A 38 -1.27 7.24 -0.39
CA VAL A 38 -0.18 7.95 0.26
C VAL A 38 -0.57 8.39 1.67
N ASN A 39 -1.86 8.60 1.91
CA ASN A 39 -2.32 9.03 3.23
C ASN A 39 -2.22 7.94 4.30
N LYS A 40 -2.04 6.72 3.89
CA LYS A 40 -1.89 5.62 4.85
C LYS A 40 -0.45 5.37 5.24
N ILE A 41 0.49 6.00 4.57
CA ILE A 41 1.90 5.73 4.78
C ILE A 41 2.51 6.84 5.60
N GLN A 42 3.16 6.48 6.71
CA GLN A 42 3.84 7.46 7.53
C GLN A 42 5.29 7.63 7.12
N GLU A 43 5.93 6.55 6.70
CA GLU A 43 7.36 6.60 6.48
C GLU A 43 7.79 5.41 5.65
N ILE A 44 8.84 5.59 4.85
CA ILE A 44 9.43 4.51 4.08
C ILE A 44 10.91 4.50 4.42
N MET A 45 11.44 3.32 4.72
CA MET A 45 12.83 3.21 5.16
C MET A 45 13.42 1.92 4.65
N GLY A 46 14.74 1.82 4.67
CA GLY A 46 15.40 0.57 4.39
C GLY A 46 15.12 -0.44 5.49
N ILE A 47 15.58 -1.67 5.28
CA ILE A 47 15.35 -2.72 6.26
C ILE A 47 16.09 -2.38 7.55
N PRO A 48 15.38 -2.28 8.68
CA PRO A 48 16.02 -2.01 9.95
C PRO A 48 16.48 -3.30 10.60
N GLU A 49 17.05 -3.16 11.77
CA GLU A 49 17.34 -4.33 12.58
C GLU A 49 16.03 -4.94 13.04
N ILE A 50 15.90 -6.25 12.86
CA ILE A 50 14.66 -6.95 13.16
C ILE A 50 14.88 -7.87 14.34
N ALA A 51 14.09 -7.65 15.40
CA ALA A 51 14.09 -8.55 16.55
C ALA A 51 13.04 -9.62 16.33
N ARG A 52 13.45 -10.86 16.37
CA ARG A 52 12.54 -11.98 16.12
C ARG A 52 11.66 -12.22 17.32
N VAL A 53 10.40 -12.53 17.04
CA VAL A 53 9.42 -12.87 18.07
C VAL A 53 8.97 -14.30 17.81
N PRO A 54 9.04 -15.18 18.79
CA PRO A 54 8.63 -16.58 18.56
C PRO A 54 7.12 -16.71 18.51
N ASN A 55 6.67 -17.76 17.84
CA ASN A 55 5.26 -18.15 17.81
C ASN A 55 4.36 -17.11 17.21
N VAL A 56 4.83 -16.45 16.15
CA VAL A 56 4.01 -15.49 15.41
C VAL A 56 3.61 -16.10 14.08
N MET A 57 2.69 -15.41 13.41
CA MET A 57 2.24 -15.87 12.10
C MET A 57 3.39 -15.85 11.10
N PRO A 58 3.36 -16.75 10.10
CA PRO A 58 4.50 -16.86 9.18
C PRO A 58 4.90 -15.58 8.49
N PHE A 59 3.93 -14.69 8.19
CA PHE A 59 4.26 -13.45 7.48
C PHE A 59 4.86 -12.39 8.40
N MET A 60 4.84 -12.59 9.70
CA MET A 60 5.42 -11.63 10.62
C MET A 60 6.89 -11.97 10.85
N LYS A 61 7.77 -11.06 10.42
CA LYS A 61 9.21 -11.30 10.50
C LYS A 61 9.78 -10.96 11.87
N GLY A 62 9.09 -10.13 12.62
CA GLY A 62 9.56 -9.70 13.92
C GLY A 62 9.10 -8.30 14.19
N VAL A 63 9.85 -7.60 15.03
CA VAL A 63 9.54 -6.22 15.38
C VAL A 63 10.79 -5.37 15.26
N THR A 64 10.60 -4.07 15.14
CA THR A 64 11.71 -3.14 15.17
C THR A 64 11.36 -2.00 16.10
N ASN A 65 12.40 -1.37 16.63
CA ASN A 65 12.22 -0.19 17.48
C ASN A 65 12.39 1.03 16.59
N LEU A 66 11.33 1.81 16.48
CA LEU A 66 11.37 3.04 15.70
C LEU A 66 11.07 4.20 16.62
N ARG A 67 12.12 4.91 16.99
CA ARG A 67 12.01 6.09 17.86
C ARG A 67 11.22 5.78 19.12
N GLY A 68 11.54 4.65 19.75
CA GLY A 68 10.92 4.27 21.00
C GLY A 68 9.64 3.49 20.89
N LYS A 69 9.13 3.30 19.68
CA LYS A 69 7.94 2.50 19.43
C LYS A 69 8.32 1.16 18.86
N VAL A 70 7.68 0.11 19.35
CA VAL A 70 7.88 -1.23 18.83
C VAL A 70 6.87 -1.43 17.72
N ILE A 71 7.37 -1.68 16.52
CA ILE A 71 6.53 -1.79 15.33
C ILE A 71 6.69 -3.18 14.74
N PRO A 72 5.59 -3.90 14.54
CA PRO A 72 5.65 -5.22 13.90
C PRO A 72 5.98 -5.09 12.42
N LEU A 73 6.74 -6.05 11.93
CA LEU A 73 7.16 -6.07 10.52
C LEU A 73 6.56 -7.28 9.84
N VAL A 74 5.86 -7.04 8.75
CA VAL A 74 5.15 -8.07 8.00
C VAL A 74 5.73 -8.12 6.60
N ASP A 75 6.08 -9.32 6.15
CA ASP A 75 6.56 -9.52 4.79
C ASP A 75 5.36 -9.75 3.88
N LEU A 76 5.12 -8.80 2.97
CA LEU A 76 3.94 -8.91 2.12
C LEU A 76 4.04 -10.03 1.11
N ARG A 77 5.26 -10.45 0.72
CA ARG A 77 5.38 -11.62 -0.13
C ARG A 77 4.76 -12.82 0.54
N ILE A 78 5.10 -13.02 1.80
CA ILE A 78 4.59 -14.17 2.53
C ILE A 78 3.09 -14.02 2.77
N LYS A 79 2.65 -12.81 3.11
CA LYS A 79 1.22 -12.59 3.35
C LYS A 79 0.41 -12.89 2.09
N PHE A 80 0.96 -12.57 0.92
CA PHE A 80 0.26 -12.79 -0.35
C PHE A 80 0.55 -14.16 -0.95
N HIS A 81 1.20 -15.05 -0.18
CA HIS A 81 1.48 -16.42 -0.61
C HIS A 81 2.39 -16.48 -1.82
N MET A 82 3.33 -15.53 -1.89
CA MET A 82 4.34 -15.52 -2.92
C MET A 82 5.63 -16.12 -2.37
N PRO A 83 6.51 -16.63 -3.22
CA PRO A 83 7.76 -17.20 -2.71
C PRO A 83 8.57 -16.17 -1.95
N GLU A 84 9.14 -16.61 -0.85
CA GLU A 84 9.98 -15.77 -0.03
C GLU A 84 11.26 -15.44 -0.79
N ARG A 85 11.80 -14.24 -0.52
CA ARG A 85 12.96 -13.77 -1.23
C ARG A 85 13.89 -13.09 -0.25
N GLU A 86 15.20 -13.26 -0.45
CA GLU A 86 16.16 -12.57 0.37
C GLU A 86 16.05 -11.06 0.19
N TYR A 87 16.18 -10.35 1.28
CA TYR A 87 16.14 -8.89 1.22
C TYR A 87 17.44 -8.37 0.63
N ASP A 88 17.34 -7.37 -0.20
CA ASP A 88 18.50 -6.74 -0.81
C ASP A 88 18.44 -5.24 -0.56
N LYS A 89 19.30 -4.50 -1.23
CA LYS A 89 19.38 -3.07 -0.97
C LYS A 89 18.20 -2.28 -1.49
N LEU A 90 17.35 -2.88 -2.32
CA LEU A 90 16.13 -2.22 -2.78
C LEU A 90 14.95 -2.50 -1.88
N THR A 91 15.05 -3.52 -1.04
CA THR A 91 13.96 -3.88 -0.13
C THR A 91 13.73 -2.77 0.87
N VAL A 92 12.47 -2.41 1.07
CA VAL A 92 12.14 -1.32 1.98
C VAL A 92 10.99 -1.73 2.89
N VAL A 93 10.88 -1.00 3.99
CA VAL A 93 9.76 -1.15 4.91
C VAL A 93 8.91 0.10 4.79
N MET A 94 7.65 -0.12 4.57
CA MET A 94 6.66 0.94 4.47
C MET A 94 5.88 0.94 5.77
N ILE A 95 6.05 1.99 6.57
CA ILE A 95 5.33 2.09 7.85
C ILE A 95 3.95 2.65 7.54
N ALA A 96 2.95 1.83 7.72
CA ALA A 96 1.57 2.19 7.40
C ALA A 96 0.71 2.17 8.64
N GLU A 97 -0.29 3.02 8.64
CA GLU A 97 -1.28 3.01 9.71
C GLU A 97 -2.46 2.20 9.24
N ILE A 98 -2.73 1.10 9.94
CA ILE A 98 -3.78 0.16 9.59
C ILE A 98 -4.74 0.09 10.76
N LYS A 99 -5.92 0.69 10.59
CA LYS A 99 -6.94 0.72 11.63
C LYS A 99 -6.36 1.22 12.95
N GLY A 100 -5.54 2.27 12.88
CA GLY A 100 -4.96 2.88 14.05
C GLY A 100 -3.71 2.22 14.57
N THR A 101 -3.24 1.15 13.95
CA THR A 101 -2.05 0.42 14.38
C THR A 101 -0.94 0.62 13.35
N LEU A 102 0.24 0.95 13.82
CA LEU A 102 1.39 1.10 12.91
C LEU A 102 1.98 -0.27 12.63
N VAL A 103 2.11 -0.59 11.37
CA VAL A 103 2.68 -1.85 10.91
C VAL A 103 3.68 -1.54 9.82
N GLY A 104 4.82 -2.21 9.87
CA GLY A 104 5.81 -2.09 8.81
C GLY A 104 5.59 -3.18 7.77
N LEU A 105 5.36 -2.77 6.54
CA LEU A 105 5.12 -3.69 5.43
C LEU A 105 6.39 -3.78 4.60
N ILE A 106 6.96 -4.97 4.52
CA ILE A 106 8.20 -5.19 3.78
C ILE A 106 7.83 -5.50 2.34
N VAL A 107 8.36 -4.70 1.42
CA VAL A 107 8.10 -4.86 -0.02
C VAL A 107 9.42 -4.89 -0.76
N ASP A 108 9.39 -5.40 -2.00
CA ASP A 108 10.61 -5.56 -2.78
C ASP A 108 11.28 -4.23 -3.08
N SER A 109 10.50 -3.23 -3.44
CA SER A 109 11.04 -1.91 -3.73
C SER A 109 9.90 -0.91 -3.82
N VAL A 110 10.28 0.36 -3.78
CA VAL A 110 9.36 1.48 -3.99
C VAL A 110 9.77 2.16 -5.27
N SER A 111 8.79 2.52 -6.10
CA SER A 111 9.10 3.18 -7.37
C SER A 111 8.83 4.68 -7.33
N ASP A 112 7.57 5.05 -7.24
CA ASP A 112 7.16 6.43 -7.43
C ASP A 112 5.97 6.78 -6.58
N VAL A 113 5.69 8.08 -6.51
CA VAL A 113 4.38 8.55 -6.07
C VAL A 113 3.66 9.02 -7.33
N ILE A 114 2.49 8.45 -7.57
CA ILE A 114 1.73 8.79 -8.76
C ILE A 114 0.38 9.37 -8.38
N SER A 115 -0.14 10.20 -9.25
CA SER A 115 -1.48 10.74 -9.14
C SER A 115 -2.32 10.05 -10.18
N MET A 116 -3.44 9.47 -9.77
CA MET A 116 -4.25 8.68 -10.69
C MET A 116 -5.69 9.16 -10.64
N PRO A 117 -6.25 9.54 -11.78
CA PRO A 117 -7.67 9.90 -11.83
C PRO A 117 -8.52 8.72 -11.41
N LEU A 118 -9.57 8.99 -10.65
CA LEU A 118 -10.44 7.91 -10.20
C LEU A 118 -11.08 7.18 -11.37
N THR A 119 -11.26 7.87 -12.49
CA THR A 119 -11.82 7.23 -13.68
C THR A 119 -10.90 6.18 -14.27
N ASN A 120 -9.63 6.18 -13.89
CA ASN A 120 -8.69 5.17 -14.36
C ASN A 120 -8.67 3.93 -13.48
N ILE A 121 -9.45 3.92 -12.41
CA ILE A 121 -9.43 2.80 -11.48
C ILE A 121 -10.71 2.01 -11.66
N GLN A 122 -10.55 0.75 -11.99
CA GLN A 122 -11.67 -0.17 -12.13
C GLN A 122 -11.75 -1.04 -10.91
N LYS A 123 -12.96 -1.17 -10.37
CA LYS A 123 -13.16 -2.11 -9.27
C LYS A 123 -13.04 -3.51 -9.82
N THR A 124 -12.37 -4.36 -9.05
CA THR A 124 -12.17 -5.74 -9.48
C THR A 124 -13.30 -6.60 -8.95
N PRO A 125 -13.74 -7.56 -9.76
CA PRO A 125 -14.62 -8.58 -9.22
C PRO A 125 -13.81 -9.49 -8.30
N HIS A 126 -14.51 -10.30 -7.55
CA HIS A 126 -13.85 -11.29 -6.72
C HIS A 126 -13.13 -12.28 -7.60
N PHE A 127 -11.86 -12.46 -7.37
CA PHE A 127 -11.09 -13.47 -8.05
C PHE A 127 -10.91 -14.66 -7.12
N SER A 128 -10.96 -15.82 -7.71
CA SER A 128 -10.58 -17.02 -7.03
C SER A 128 -9.10 -17.21 -7.28
N SER A 129 -8.26 -16.82 -6.37
CA SER A 129 -6.84 -16.90 -6.59
C SER A 129 -6.16 -17.47 -5.37
N SER A 130 -4.86 -17.72 -5.49
CA SER A 130 -4.12 -18.34 -4.41
C SER A 130 -3.75 -17.37 -3.31
N PHE A 131 -3.91 -16.07 -3.53
CA PHE A 131 -3.68 -15.13 -2.45
C PHE A 131 -4.94 -14.34 -2.18
N ASP A 132 -4.93 -13.69 -1.02
CA ASP A 132 -6.10 -12.98 -0.55
C ASP A 132 -6.36 -11.77 -1.42
N THR A 133 -7.51 -11.75 -2.09
CA THR A 133 -7.87 -10.64 -2.95
C THR A 133 -8.78 -9.63 -2.27
N ASP A 134 -9.13 -9.86 -1.00
CA ASP A 134 -10.03 -8.95 -0.31
C ASP A 134 -9.41 -7.57 -0.16
N CYS A 135 -8.10 -7.47 -0.13
CA CYS A 135 -7.43 -6.19 0.02
C CYS A 135 -7.28 -5.43 -1.29
N ILE A 136 -7.65 -6.04 -2.41
CA ILE A 136 -7.53 -5.35 -3.70
C ILE A 136 -8.74 -4.45 -3.87
N ASP A 137 -8.48 -3.15 -3.92
CA ASP A 137 -9.54 -2.15 -4.04
C ASP A 137 -9.90 -1.90 -5.49
N GLY A 138 -8.99 -2.16 -6.38
CA GLY A 138 -9.23 -1.97 -7.80
C GLY A 138 -7.96 -2.11 -8.58
N ILE A 139 -8.07 -1.94 -9.88
CA ILE A 139 -6.91 -1.98 -10.78
C ILE A 139 -6.87 -0.65 -11.50
N GLY A 140 -5.75 0.04 -11.36
CA GLY A 140 -5.53 1.31 -12.00
C GLY A 140 -4.72 1.14 -13.27
N LYS A 141 -4.98 1.99 -14.21
CA LYS A 141 -4.27 1.97 -15.48
C LYS A 141 -3.70 3.36 -15.72
N LEU A 142 -2.39 3.44 -15.83
CA LEU A 142 -1.72 4.70 -16.06
C LEU A 142 -0.70 4.50 -17.15
N ASP A 143 -0.90 5.18 -18.28
CA ASP A 143 -0.09 4.95 -19.48
C ASP A 143 -0.18 3.47 -19.83
N ASP A 144 0.94 2.79 -19.89
CA ASP A 144 0.94 1.36 -20.22
C ASP A 144 1.09 0.49 -18.98
N GLN A 145 1.02 1.10 -17.81
CA GLN A 145 1.23 0.36 -16.58
C GLN A 145 -0.09 -0.01 -15.93
N ILE A 146 -0.11 -1.19 -15.35
CA ILE A 146 -1.23 -1.65 -14.55
C ILE A 146 -0.76 -1.64 -13.10
N VAL A 147 -1.54 -0.97 -12.26
CA VAL A 147 -1.22 -0.85 -10.84
C VAL A 147 -2.38 -1.43 -10.05
N ILE A 148 -2.07 -2.39 -9.20
CA ILE A 148 -3.08 -3.05 -8.37
C ILE A 148 -3.22 -2.22 -7.10
N ILE A 149 -4.39 -1.63 -6.90
CA ILE A 149 -4.61 -0.74 -5.76
C ILE A 149 -4.97 -1.57 -4.55
N ILE A 150 -4.20 -1.38 -3.48
CA ILE A 150 -4.38 -2.14 -2.24
C ILE A 150 -4.99 -1.23 -1.19
N ASP A 151 -6.01 -1.74 -0.51
CA ASP A 151 -6.53 -1.09 0.69
C ASP A 151 -5.83 -1.74 1.88
N VAL A 152 -4.91 -1.00 2.51
CA VAL A 152 -4.10 -1.58 3.58
C VAL A 152 -4.96 -1.97 4.78
N ASP A 153 -6.10 -1.33 4.98
CA ASP A 153 -6.98 -1.68 6.08
C ASP A 153 -7.59 -3.07 5.91
N LYS A 154 -7.51 -3.63 4.72
CA LYS A 154 -8.08 -4.94 4.42
C LYS A 154 -7.02 -6.01 4.21
N ILE A 155 -5.75 -5.68 4.44
CA ILE A 155 -4.70 -6.69 4.27
C ILE A 155 -4.82 -7.79 5.31
N PHE A 156 -5.18 -7.41 6.53
CA PHE A 156 -5.27 -8.35 7.64
C PHE A 156 -6.69 -8.48 8.13
N THR A 157 -7.05 -9.67 8.60
CA THR A 157 -8.30 -9.83 9.33
C THR A 157 -8.16 -9.13 10.68
N ASP A 158 -9.30 -8.89 11.33
CA ASP A 158 -9.27 -8.28 12.66
C ASP A 158 -8.48 -9.13 13.64
N ASP A 159 -8.63 -10.45 13.55
CA ASP A 159 -7.89 -11.36 14.41
C ASP A 159 -6.40 -11.28 14.14
N GLU A 160 -6.01 -11.28 12.87
CA GLU A 160 -4.61 -11.16 12.51
C GLU A 160 -4.02 -9.86 13.04
N LEU A 161 -4.74 -8.77 12.85
CA LEU A 161 -4.23 -7.47 13.28
C LEU A 161 -4.09 -7.41 14.79
N ALA A 162 -5.03 -7.99 15.53
CA ALA A 162 -4.94 -8.03 16.98
C ALA A 162 -3.72 -8.82 17.42
N ARG A 163 -3.44 -9.94 16.76
CA ARG A 163 -2.30 -10.76 17.12
C ARG A 163 -0.98 -10.09 16.78
N ILE A 164 -0.94 -9.34 15.69
CA ILE A 164 0.26 -8.60 15.30
C ILE A 164 0.56 -7.52 16.32
N SER A 165 -0.47 -6.85 16.82
CA SER A 165 -0.28 -5.68 17.67
C SER A 165 -0.13 -6.03 19.15
N GLU A 166 -0.16 -7.32 19.48
CA GLU A 166 -0.04 -7.74 20.88
C GLU A 166 1.41 -7.84 21.32
N GLU A 167 2.28 -7.17 20.73
CA GLU A 167 3.64 -7.22 21.16
C GLU A 167 3.90 -6.27 22.27
#